data_b62d16411074cab46c40bc866e83ca8d
#
_entry.id   b62d16411074cab46c40bc866e83ca8d
#
_cell.length_a   1.000
_cell.length_b   1.000
_cell.length_c   1.000
_cell.angle_alpha   90.00
_cell.angle_beta   90.00
_cell.angle_gamma   90.00
#
_symmetry.space_group_name_H-M   'P 1'
#
loop_
_entity.id
_entity.type
_entity.pdbx_description
1 polymer ?
#
loop_
_entity_poly.entity_id
_entity_poly.type
_entity_poly.pdbx_seq_one_letter_code
_entity_poly.pdbx_strand_id
1 'polypeptide(L)'
;MELQLFIYKNIAIHFYYSKDSIVNGQINVENIFVYFPGLPQIIDGDFFVDKVNKDTAFFSVYFSGSWLSGGSFTYENCKRTVKLAVEFVKCKKGIKTFDNKQISWGFKNLHVMGYSFSGNPVVSAKISKTDVKNVILFAPLLFLNKKEVLGYLQDEKVINNFYGFNLFYLEFLRRGYGFAFRGIEKQSWNKYFSGEDAKSFIEMNNNYPNILIFHGKSDEKINCTSSTFFQKEKFSRTKVFLVGNVGHDLEKLFDINQINKLI
;
A
#
# COMPACT_ATOMS: atom_id res chain seq x y z
N MET A 1 17.72 8.98 -10.95
CA MET A 1 16.54 9.13 -10.05
C MET A 1 16.77 10.29 -9.08
N GLU A 2 15.77 11.11 -8.85
CA GLU A 2 15.74 12.17 -7.85
C GLU A 2 14.78 11.82 -6.73
N LEU A 3 15.04 12.31 -5.51
CA LEU A 3 14.20 12.14 -4.35
C LEU A 3 13.86 13.48 -3.73
N GLN A 4 12.59 13.69 -3.43
CA GLN A 4 12.10 14.84 -2.64
C GLN A 4 11.24 14.35 -1.47
N LEU A 5 11.29 15.06 -0.35
CA LEU A 5 10.45 14.82 0.82
C LEU A 5 9.43 15.95 0.99
N PHE A 6 8.19 15.56 1.25
CA PHE A 6 7.10 16.46 1.63
C PHE A 6 6.50 16.05 2.97
N ILE A 7 6.03 17.03 3.73
CA ILE A 7 5.14 16.82 4.87
C ILE A 7 3.80 17.46 4.54
N TYR A 8 2.77 16.65 4.35
CA TYR A 8 1.42 17.08 4.05
C TYR A 8 0.43 16.63 5.11
N LYS A 9 -0.20 17.58 5.80
CA LYS A 9 -1.17 17.27 6.90
C LYS A 9 -0.62 16.22 7.88
N ASN A 10 0.66 16.38 8.29
CA ASN A 10 1.43 15.51 9.17
C ASN A 10 1.77 14.12 8.59
N ILE A 11 1.58 13.85 7.32
CA ILE A 11 2.09 12.63 6.68
C ILE A 11 3.35 12.92 5.87
N ALA A 12 4.34 12.04 5.99
CA ALA A 12 5.59 12.11 5.24
C ALA A 12 5.45 11.35 3.92
N ILE A 13 5.85 12.01 2.83
CA ILE A 13 5.70 11.53 1.47
C ILE A 13 7.03 11.71 0.75
N HIS A 14 7.62 10.61 0.29
CA HIS A 14 8.79 10.61 -0.57
C HIS A 14 8.36 10.60 -2.03
N PHE A 15 8.92 11.47 -2.84
CA PHE A 15 8.65 11.54 -4.27
C PHE A 15 9.91 11.17 -5.06
N TYR A 16 9.81 10.09 -5.82
CA TYR A 16 10.85 9.56 -6.69
C TYR A 16 10.50 9.81 -8.15
N TYR A 17 11.39 10.45 -8.89
CA TYR A 17 11.19 10.77 -10.31
C TYR A 17 12.52 10.79 -11.08
N SER A 18 12.46 10.69 -12.41
CA SER A 18 13.61 10.85 -13.28
C SER A 18 13.87 12.33 -13.61
N LYS A 19 15.13 12.73 -13.74
CA LYS A 19 15.46 14.05 -14.30
C LYS A 19 14.92 14.22 -15.71
N ASP A 20 14.84 13.14 -16.47
CA ASP A 20 14.36 13.12 -17.86
C ASP A 20 12.85 13.39 -17.96
N SER A 21 12.11 13.34 -16.85
CA SER A 21 10.70 13.72 -16.79
C SER A 21 10.46 15.23 -16.65
N ILE A 22 11.53 16.03 -16.48
CA ILE A 22 11.41 17.47 -16.28
C ILE A 22 11.27 18.17 -17.63
N VAL A 23 10.13 18.81 -17.85
CA VAL A 23 9.84 19.61 -19.04
C VAL A 23 9.43 21.01 -18.59
N ASN A 24 10.15 22.04 -19.04
CA ASN A 24 9.88 23.44 -18.65
C ASN A 24 9.83 23.68 -17.12
N GLY A 25 10.70 23.00 -16.37
CA GLY A 25 10.77 23.12 -14.90
C GLY A 25 9.67 22.39 -14.13
N GLN A 26 8.81 21.67 -14.81
CA GLN A 26 7.76 20.82 -14.22
C GLN A 26 8.05 19.34 -14.51
N ILE A 27 7.80 18.48 -13.54
CA ILE A 27 7.85 17.03 -13.73
C ILE A 27 6.57 16.60 -14.46
N ASN A 28 6.72 15.96 -15.63
CA ASN A 28 5.61 15.46 -16.42
C ASN A 28 5.82 13.99 -16.72
N VAL A 29 4.89 13.15 -16.28
CA VAL A 29 4.93 11.71 -16.46
C VAL A 29 3.59 11.19 -16.99
N GLU A 30 3.59 9.99 -17.55
CA GLU A 30 2.35 9.34 -17.93
C GLU A 30 1.66 8.74 -16.70
N ASN A 31 2.41 8.04 -15.86
CA ASN A 31 1.87 7.32 -14.71
C ASN A 31 2.52 7.78 -13.41
N ILE A 32 1.68 8.06 -12.41
CA ILE A 32 2.10 8.23 -11.01
C ILE A 32 1.54 7.08 -10.19
N PHE A 33 2.40 6.49 -9.37
CA PHE A 33 2.05 5.47 -8.39
C PHE A 33 2.20 6.01 -6.97
N VAL A 34 1.14 5.97 -6.18
CA VAL A 34 1.19 6.22 -4.73
C VAL A 34 1.38 4.89 -4.03
N TYR A 35 2.57 4.65 -3.52
CA TYR A 35 2.98 3.39 -2.93
C TYR A 35 2.95 3.41 -1.41
N PHE A 36 2.32 2.40 -0.83
CA PHE A 36 2.26 2.13 0.59
C PHE A 36 3.01 0.84 0.90
N PRO A 37 4.19 0.90 1.55
CA PRO A 37 5.00 -0.27 1.86
C PRO A 37 4.32 -1.18 2.89
N GLY A 38 4.73 -2.45 2.91
CA GLY A 38 4.37 -3.39 3.95
C GLY A 38 5.00 -3.01 5.31
N LEU A 39 4.63 -3.71 6.38
CA LEU A 39 5.31 -3.53 7.66
C LEU A 39 6.70 -4.17 7.66
N PRO A 40 7.67 -3.53 8.32
CA PRO A 40 7.56 -2.38 9.23
C PRO A 40 7.58 -1.00 8.55
N GLN A 41 7.10 -0.87 7.32
CA GLN A 41 7.03 0.37 6.53
C GLN A 41 8.40 0.99 6.24
N ILE A 42 9.41 0.18 6.05
CA ILE A 42 10.71 0.66 5.57
C ILE A 42 10.56 0.98 4.08
N ILE A 43 10.85 2.22 3.72
CA ILE A 43 10.92 2.63 2.32
C ILE A 43 12.32 2.32 1.82
N ASP A 44 12.40 1.27 1.02
CA ASP A 44 13.63 0.88 0.35
C ASP A 44 13.78 1.74 -0.93
N GLY A 45 14.75 2.64 -0.92
CA GLY A 45 15.04 3.49 -2.08
C GLY A 45 15.43 2.69 -3.32
N ASP A 46 16.10 1.55 -3.14
CA ASP A 46 16.54 0.68 -4.24
C ASP A 46 15.35 0.06 -4.99
N PHE A 47 14.23 -0.12 -4.30
CA PHE A 47 12.98 -0.56 -4.95
C PHE A 47 12.56 0.32 -6.12
N PHE A 48 12.86 1.62 -6.07
CA PHE A 48 12.41 2.59 -7.09
C PHE A 48 13.42 2.78 -8.22
N VAL A 49 14.70 2.38 -8.04
CA VAL A 49 15.79 2.67 -8.99
C VAL A 49 15.44 2.19 -10.39
N ASP A 50 14.98 0.95 -10.52
CA ASP A 50 14.67 0.33 -11.82
C ASP A 50 13.25 0.65 -12.32
N LYS A 51 12.42 1.29 -11.50
CA LYS A 51 11.00 1.52 -11.79
C LYS A 51 10.69 2.95 -12.18
N VAL A 52 11.52 3.89 -11.73
CA VAL A 52 11.41 5.31 -12.09
C VAL A 52 12.06 5.55 -13.45
N ASN A 53 11.31 6.16 -14.35
CA ASN A 53 11.80 6.54 -15.69
C ASN A 53 11.13 7.84 -16.16
N LYS A 54 11.33 8.23 -17.41
CA LYS A 54 10.76 9.47 -17.96
C LYS A 54 9.22 9.53 -17.93
N ASP A 55 8.56 8.38 -17.94
CA ASP A 55 7.11 8.25 -18.03
C ASP A 55 6.47 7.80 -16.72
N THR A 56 7.28 7.50 -15.67
CA THR A 56 6.81 6.92 -14.42
C THR A 56 7.49 7.54 -13.20
N ALA A 57 6.68 7.94 -12.22
CA ALA A 57 7.13 8.46 -10.93
C ALA A 57 6.36 7.82 -9.77
N PHE A 58 6.95 7.84 -8.56
CA PHE A 58 6.39 7.23 -7.37
C PHE A 58 6.32 8.22 -6.21
N PHE A 59 5.18 8.24 -5.51
CA PHE A 59 5.04 8.79 -4.19
C PHE A 59 4.99 7.66 -3.17
N SER A 60 6.01 7.50 -2.34
CA SER A 60 6.01 6.51 -1.27
C SER A 60 5.62 7.16 0.05
N VAL A 61 4.67 6.58 0.77
CA VAL A 61 3.97 7.23 1.86
C VAL A 61 4.10 6.43 3.15
N TYR A 62 4.49 7.10 4.24
CA TYR A 62 4.41 6.57 5.59
C TYR A 62 3.01 6.81 6.16
N PHE A 63 2.40 5.78 6.73
CA PHE A 63 1.12 5.94 7.44
C PHE A 63 1.26 6.87 8.65
N SER A 64 0.18 7.56 9.00
CA SER A 64 0.11 8.35 10.24
C SER A 64 0.60 7.53 11.44
N GLY A 65 1.43 8.14 12.27
CA GLY A 65 2.01 7.51 13.44
C GLY A 65 3.17 6.55 13.15
N SER A 66 3.62 6.44 11.89
CA SER A 66 4.81 5.65 11.56
C SER A 66 5.95 6.52 11.04
N TRP A 67 7.17 6.16 11.39
CA TRP A 67 8.42 6.81 10.93
C TRP A 67 8.37 8.34 10.99
N LEU A 68 8.48 9.00 9.85
CA LEU A 68 8.50 10.46 9.72
C LEU A 68 7.10 11.09 9.77
N SER A 69 6.02 10.30 9.66
CA SER A 69 4.65 10.80 9.73
C SER A 69 4.22 11.05 11.17
N GLY A 70 3.58 12.18 11.44
CA GLY A 70 2.98 12.48 12.75
C GLY A 70 1.69 11.71 13.02
N GLY A 71 1.11 11.92 14.20
CA GLY A 71 -0.16 11.31 14.61
C GLY A 71 -0.01 9.93 15.23
N SER A 72 -1.11 9.16 15.23
CA SER A 72 -1.19 7.81 15.81
C SER A 72 -1.33 6.74 14.75
N PHE A 73 -0.65 5.60 14.94
CA PHE A 73 -0.73 4.44 14.07
C PHE A 73 -1.96 3.61 14.45
N THR A 74 -3.09 3.99 13.89
CA THR A 74 -4.38 3.30 14.03
C THR A 74 -4.91 2.93 12.65
N TYR A 75 -5.79 1.93 12.58
CA TYR A 75 -6.37 1.49 11.31
C TYR A 75 -7.11 2.61 10.56
N GLU A 76 -7.91 3.41 11.27
CA GLU A 76 -8.63 4.54 10.69
C GLU A 76 -7.67 5.60 10.14
N ASN A 77 -6.59 5.89 10.87
CA ASN A 77 -5.57 6.83 10.40
C ASN A 77 -4.80 6.29 9.20
N CYS A 78 -4.57 4.97 9.10
CA CYS A 78 -3.99 4.36 7.89
C CYS A 78 -4.91 4.58 6.67
N LYS A 79 -6.21 4.31 6.79
CA LYS A 79 -7.19 4.58 5.72
C LYS A 79 -7.24 6.08 5.35
N ARG A 80 -7.23 6.95 6.35
CA ARG A 80 -7.17 8.40 6.14
C ARG A 80 -5.90 8.83 5.42
N THR A 81 -4.75 8.25 5.76
CA THR A 81 -3.47 8.54 5.11
C THR A 81 -3.52 8.25 3.62
N VAL A 82 -4.15 7.14 3.21
CA VAL A 82 -4.32 6.82 1.78
C VAL A 82 -5.08 7.93 1.07
N LYS A 83 -6.19 8.42 1.63
CA LYS A 83 -6.95 9.53 1.05
C LYS A 83 -6.15 10.82 0.95
N LEU A 84 -5.43 11.18 2.02
CA LEU A 84 -4.62 12.39 2.07
C LEU A 84 -3.46 12.34 1.07
N ALA A 85 -2.86 11.18 0.87
CA ALA A 85 -1.81 11.01 -0.14
C ALA A 85 -2.34 11.20 -1.56
N VAL A 86 -3.49 10.62 -1.88
CA VAL A 86 -4.17 10.82 -3.19
C VAL A 86 -4.54 12.29 -3.38
N GLU A 87 -5.10 12.94 -2.36
CA GLU A 87 -5.41 14.38 -2.36
C GLU A 87 -4.16 15.22 -2.66
N PHE A 88 -3.05 14.95 -1.96
CA PHE A 88 -1.78 15.65 -2.16
C PHE A 88 -1.28 15.53 -3.61
N VAL A 89 -1.26 14.32 -4.13
CA VAL A 89 -0.78 14.08 -5.51
C VAL A 89 -1.66 14.81 -6.53
N LYS A 90 -2.97 14.85 -6.32
CA LYS A 90 -3.92 15.58 -7.17
C LYS A 90 -3.76 17.11 -7.12
N CYS A 91 -3.17 17.66 -6.06
CA CYS A 91 -2.83 19.10 -6.01
C CYS A 91 -1.79 19.50 -7.05
N LYS A 92 -1.04 18.55 -7.62
CA LYS A 92 -0.02 18.73 -8.67
C LYS A 92 1.12 19.70 -8.29
N LYS A 93 1.27 20.01 -7.01
CA LYS A 93 2.33 20.86 -6.44
C LYS A 93 2.54 20.57 -4.96
N GLY A 94 3.76 20.79 -4.49
CA GLY A 94 4.12 20.67 -3.09
C GLY A 94 5.32 21.52 -2.74
N ILE A 95 5.51 21.81 -1.45
CA ILE A 95 6.68 22.50 -0.93
C ILE A 95 7.63 21.46 -0.36
N LYS A 96 8.86 21.43 -0.87
CA LYS A 96 9.91 20.52 -0.41
C LYS A 96 10.30 20.84 1.03
N THR A 97 10.44 19.79 1.85
CA THR A 97 10.70 19.96 3.29
C THR A 97 12.08 20.54 3.58
N PHE A 98 13.08 20.26 2.75
CA PHE A 98 14.47 20.65 3.05
C PHE A 98 14.83 22.08 2.63
N ASP A 99 14.29 22.59 1.55
CA ASP A 99 14.67 23.89 0.99
C ASP A 99 13.51 24.86 0.81
N ASN A 100 12.31 24.47 1.25
CA ASN A 100 11.06 25.25 1.14
C ASN A 100 10.71 25.71 -0.29
N LYS A 101 11.30 25.08 -1.32
CA LYS A 101 10.96 25.40 -2.71
C LYS A 101 9.74 24.62 -3.17
N GLN A 102 8.90 25.30 -3.94
CA GLN A 102 7.79 24.64 -4.59
C GLN A 102 8.27 23.80 -5.77
N ILE A 103 7.72 22.62 -5.91
CA ILE A 103 7.86 21.75 -7.08
C ILE A 103 6.47 21.39 -7.59
N SER A 104 6.33 21.21 -8.90
CA SER A 104 5.07 20.84 -9.53
C SER A 104 5.24 19.60 -10.42
N TRP A 105 4.14 18.86 -10.58
CA TRP A 105 4.09 17.66 -11.41
C TRP A 105 2.78 17.58 -12.19
N GLY A 106 2.86 16.95 -13.38
CA GLY A 106 1.73 16.60 -14.22
C GLY A 106 1.72 15.09 -14.47
N PHE A 107 0.54 14.52 -14.67
CA PHE A 107 0.36 13.10 -15.00
C PHE A 107 -0.93 12.87 -15.77
N LYS A 108 -0.99 11.75 -16.51
CA LYS A 108 -2.22 11.26 -17.16
C LYS A 108 -2.99 10.32 -16.25
N ASN A 109 -2.31 9.37 -15.63
CA ASN A 109 -2.90 8.32 -14.81
C ASN A 109 -2.34 8.34 -13.40
N LEU A 110 -3.23 8.17 -12.42
CA LEU A 110 -2.88 7.99 -11.00
C LEU A 110 -3.27 6.57 -10.57
N HIS A 111 -2.32 5.88 -9.95
CA HIS A 111 -2.49 4.54 -9.41
C HIS A 111 -2.13 4.52 -7.93
N VAL A 112 -2.78 3.65 -7.17
CA VAL A 112 -2.42 3.40 -5.76
C VAL A 112 -1.91 1.98 -5.63
N MET A 113 -0.77 1.80 -4.96
CA MET A 113 -0.14 0.51 -4.73
C MET A 113 -0.07 0.22 -3.24
N GLY A 114 -0.41 -1.01 -2.85
CA GLY A 114 -0.28 -1.51 -1.49
C GLY A 114 0.46 -2.83 -1.45
N TYR A 115 1.43 -2.96 -0.55
CA TYR A 115 2.15 -4.20 -0.32
C TYR A 115 1.84 -4.80 1.04
N SER A 116 1.58 -6.13 1.09
CA SER A 116 1.42 -6.86 2.34
C SER A 116 0.36 -6.23 3.26
N PHE A 117 0.75 -5.80 4.45
CA PHE A 117 -0.10 -5.09 5.41
C PHE A 117 -0.90 -3.93 4.78
N SER A 118 -0.29 -3.16 3.90
CA SER A 118 -0.91 -1.97 3.33
C SER A 118 -2.08 -2.27 2.38
N GLY A 119 -2.20 -3.50 1.90
CA GLY A 119 -3.28 -3.91 1.02
C GLY A 119 -4.66 -3.62 1.60
N ASN A 120 -4.91 -3.97 2.87
CA ASN A 120 -6.21 -3.73 3.51
C ASN A 120 -6.53 -2.23 3.69
N PRO A 121 -5.68 -1.37 4.30
CA PRO A 121 -5.95 0.06 4.37
C PRO A 121 -6.18 0.73 3.02
N VAL A 122 -5.42 0.32 1.99
CA VAL A 122 -5.56 0.85 0.63
C VAL A 122 -6.94 0.54 0.06
N VAL A 123 -7.38 -0.73 0.13
CA VAL A 123 -8.71 -1.12 -0.34
C VAL A 123 -9.80 -0.43 0.48
N SER A 124 -9.67 -0.41 1.80
CA SER A 124 -10.69 0.10 2.72
C SER A 124 -10.77 1.64 2.77
N ALA A 125 -9.86 2.35 2.11
CA ALA A 125 -9.85 3.81 2.10
C ALA A 125 -10.99 4.44 1.29
N LYS A 126 -11.77 3.67 0.54
CA LYS A 126 -12.91 4.18 -0.27
C LYS A 126 -12.50 5.26 -1.28
N ILE A 127 -11.45 4.98 -2.05
CA ILE A 127 -10.98 5.87 -3.12
C ILE A 127 -11.91 5.74 -4.32
N SER A 128 -12.25 6.86 -4.97
CA SER A 128 -13.10 6.84 -6.16
C SER A 128 -12.30 6.49 -7.43
N LYS A 129 -12.95 5.82 -8.40
CA LYS A 129 -12.41 5.61 -9.75
C LYS A 129 -12.17 6.90 -10.53
N THR A 130 -12.81 8.01 -10.13
CA THR A 130 -12.54 9.33 -10.71
C THR A 130 -11.23 9.92 -10.22
N ASP A 131 -10.72 9.46 -9.09
CA ASP A 131 -9.47 9.93 -8.50
C ASP A 131 -8.29 9.04 -8.86
N VAL A 132 -8.53 7.72 -8.95
CA VAL A 132 -7.50 6.71 -9.16
C VAL A 132 -7.97 5.72 -10.21
N LYS A 133 -7.14 5.47 -11.22
CA LYS A 133 -7.44 4.54 -12.31
C LYS A 133 -7.42 3.09 -11.86
N ASN A 134 -6.37 2.68 -11.14
CA ASN A 134 -6.20 1.33 -10.64
C ASN A 134 -5.67 1.31 -9.20
N VAL A 135 -6.09 0.29 -8.44
CA VAL A 135 -5.48 -0.15 -7.18
C VAL A 135 -4.70 -1.41 -7.47
N ILE A 136 -3.41 -1.44 -7.12
CA ILE A 136 -2.49 -2.54 -7.39
C ILE A 136 -1.98 -3.07 -6.05
N LEU A 137 -2.18 -4.35 -5.80
CA LEU A 137 -1.85 -4.98 -4.53
C LEU A 137 -0.84 -6.10 -4.74
N PHE A 138 0.21 -6.11 -3.95
CA PHE A 138 1.23 -7.16 -3.94
C PHE A 138 1.17 -7.93 -2.63
N ALA A 139 0.98 -9.25 -2.71
CA ALA A 139 0.89 -10.14 -1.54
C ALA A 139 0.04 -9.54 -0.39
N PRO A 140 -1.18 -9.01 -0.67
CA PRO A 140 -1.89 -8.18 0.29
C PRO A 140 -2.45 -9.00 1.46
N LEU A 141 -2.31 -8.48 2.67
CA LEU A 141 -3.05 -8.95 3.83
C LEU A 141 -4.42 -8.26 3.83
N LEU A 142 -5.44 -8.89 3.22
CA LEU A 142 -6.78 -8.30 3.09
C LEU A 142 -7.67 -8.67 4.27
N PHE A 143 -7.56 -9.88 4.79
CA PHE A 143 -8.22 -10.34 6.00
C PHE A 143 -7.48 -11.56 6.57
N LEU A 144 -7.68 -11.80 7.85
CA LEU A 144 -7.22 -13.00 8.53
C LEU A 144 -8.42 -13.89 8.83
N ASN A 145 -8.62 -14.91 8.01
CA ASN A 145 -9.61 -15.93 8.30
C ASN A 145 -8.97 -16.99 9.21
N LYS A 146 -9.66 -17.34 10.31
CA LYS A 146 -9.18 -18.33 11.28
C LYS A 146 -8.80 -19.66 10.61
N LYS A 147 -9.55 -20.13 9.60
CA LYS A 147 -9.26 -21.37 8.86
C LYS A 147 -8.03 -21.25 7.94
N GLU A 148 -7.77 -20.09 7.37
CA GLU A 148 -6.63 -19.86 6.46
C GLU A 148 -5.33 -19.72 7.23
N VAL A 149 -5.41 -19.10 8.39
CA VAL A 149 -4.28 -19.01 9.32
C VAL A 149 -3.95 -20.38 9.92
N LEU A 150 -4.95 -21.22 10.17
CA LEU A 150 -4.77 -22.58 10.64
C LEU A 150 -3.97 -23.47 9.66
N GLY A 151 -4.12 -23.24 8.35
CA GLY A 151 -3.29 -23.89 7.34
C GLY A 151 -1.82 -23.48 7.38
N TYR A 152 -1.51 -22.33 7.96
CA TYR A 152 -0.14 -21.79 8.11
C TYR A 152 0.57 -22.26 9.37
N LEU A 153 -0.18 -22.47 10.43
CA LEU A 153 0.34 -22.75 11.76
C LEU A 153 -0.08 -24.19 12.12
N GLN A 154 0.75 -25.15 11.80
CA GLN A 154 0.54 -26.56 12.16
C GLN A 154 0.49 -26.82 13.67
N ASP A 155 0.75 -25.80 14.49
CA ASP A 155 0.78 -25.89 15.94
C ASP A 155 -0.47 -25.27 16.58
N GLU A 156 -1.32 -26.11 17.22
CA GLU A 156 -2.52 -25.67 17.95
C GLU A 156 -2.24 -24.62 19.03
N LYS A 157 -1.05 -24.60 19.65
CA LYS A 157 -0.67 -23.58 20.64
C LYS A 157 -0.54 -22.19 19.99
N VAL A 158 -0.04 -22.14 18.77
CA VAL A 158 0.03 -20.89 18.01
C VAL A 158 -1.34 -20.44 17.57
N ILE A 159 -2.26 -21.38 17.27
CA ILE A 159 -3.64 -21.11 16.90
C ILE A 159 -4.45 -20.50 18.05
N ASN A 160 -4.34 -21.07 19.25
CA ASN A 160 -4.99 -20.53 20.45
C ASN A 160 -4.42 -19.18 20.86
N ASN A 161 -3.15 -18.92 20.56
CA ASN A 161 -2.52 -17.61 20.67
C ASN A 161 -2.79 -16.69 19.45
N PHE A 162 -3.57 -17.11 18.48
CA PHE A 162 -3.78 -16.29 17.29
C PHE A 162 -4.73 -15.11 17.54
N TYR A 163 -5.67 -15.21 18.47
CA TYR A 163 -6.25 -14.01 19.08
C TYR A 163 -5.19 -13.17 19.79
N GLY A 164 -4.13 -13.79 20.30
CA GLY A 164 -2.89 -13.15 20.74
C GLY A 164 -1.96 -12.71 19.60
N PHE A 165 -2.11 -13.16 18.33
CA PHE A 165 -1.28 -12.70 17.21
C PHE A 165 -1.52 -11.21 16.89
N ASN A 166 -2.74 -10.76 17.01
CA ASN A 166 -3.05 -9.33 16.93
C ASN A 166 -2.26 -8.58 18.02
N LEU A 167 -2.20 -9.16 19.23
CA LEU A 167 -1.40 -8.68 20.33
C LEU A 167 0.09 -8.85 20.05
N PHE A 168 0.51 -10.01 19.56
CA PHE A 168 1.91 -10.31 19.24
C PHE A 168 2.44 -9.40 18.14
N TYR A 169 1.67 -9.19 17.08
CA TYR A 169 2.07 -8.35 15.96
C TYR A 169 2.17 -6.87 16.36
N LEU A 170 1.21 -6.37 17.12
CA LEU A 170 1.24 -5.03 17.66
C LEU A 170 2.32 -4.86 18.73
N GLU A 171 2.54 -5.88 19.56
CA GLU A 171 3.65 -5.92 20.54
C GLU A 171 5.02 -6.03 19.84
N PHE A 172 5.11 -6.78 18.75
CA PHE A 172 6.32 -6.83 17.92
C PHE A 172 6.66 -5.45 17.36
N LEU A 173 5.69 -4.75 16.79
CA LEU A 173 5.87 -3.38 16.31
C LEU A 173 6.26 -2.45 17.46
N ARG A 174 5.59 -2.56 18.62
CA ARG A 174 5.86 -1.74 19.78
C ARG A 174 7.25 -2.00 20.38
N ARG A 175 7.68 -3.25 20.47
CA ARG A 175 8.97 -3.62 21.06
C ARG A 175 10.12 -3.55 20.07
N GLY A 176 9.94 -4.07 18.86
CA GLY A 176 10.99 -4.10 17.84
C GLY A 176 11.16 -2.76 17.11
N TYR A 177 10.07 -2.01 16.95
CA TYR A 177 10.03 -0.78 16.17
C TYR A 177 9.33 0.38 16.92
N GLY A 178 9.34 0.36 18.25
CA GLY A 178 8.64 1.37 19.06
C GLY A 178 9.12 2.80 18.84
N PHE A 179 10.35 2.97 18.35
CA PHE A 179 10.86 4.27 17.90
C PHE A 179 10.20 4.76 16.60
N ALA A 180 9.67 3.84 15.79
CA ALA A 180 9.11 4.12 14.47
C ALA A 180 7.56 4.20 14.47
N PHE A 181 6.89 3.64 15.47
CA PHE A 181 5.42 3.58 15.55
C PHE A 181 4.90 4.21 16.84
N ARG A 182 3.99 5.16 16.71
CA ARG A 182 3.42 5.94 17.81
C ARG A 182 1.91 5.77 17.89
N GLY A 183 1.38 5.79 19.13
CA GLY A 183 -0.06 5.77 19.37
C GLY A 183 -0.75 4.51 18.83
N ILE A 184 -0.13 3.34 19.05
CA ILE A 184 -0.73 2.05 18.68
C ILE A 184 -1.83 1.72 19.69
N GLU A 185 -3.08 1.73 19.24
CA GLU A 185 -4.26 1.36 20.04
C GLU A 185 -4.81 0.02 19.54
N LYS A 186 -4.74 -1.02 20.37
CA LYS A 186 -5.14 -2.40 20.00
C LYS A 186 -6.56 -2.49 19.45
N GLN A 187 -7.51 -1.82 20.08
CA GLN A 187 -8.92 -1.87 19.69
C GLN A 187 -9.17 -1.31 18.29
N SER A 188 -8.36 -0.34 17.85
CA SER A 188 -8.50 0.26 16.53
C SER A 188 -8.21 -0.74 15.38
N TRP A 189 -7.56 -1.88 15.68
CA TRP A 189 -7.14 -2.86 14.67
C TRP A 189 -8.11 -4.03 14.49
N ASN A 190 -9.16 -4.14 15.30
CA ASN A 190 -10.12 -5.24 15.20
C ASN A 190 -10.77 -5.34 13.80
N LYS A 191 -11.16 -4.21 13.22
CA LYS A 191 -11.73 -4.16 11.86
C LYS A 191 -10.72 -4.52 10.78
N TYR A 192 -9.46 -4.15 10.97
CA TYR A 192 -8.39 -4.55 10.06
C TYR A 192 -8.29 -6.08 9.98
N PHE A 193 -8.24 -6.75 11.13
CA PHE A 193 -8.05 -8.18 11.20
C PHE A 193 -9.31 -8.98 10.78
N SER A 194 -10.51 -8.44 10.98
CA SER A 194 -11.74 -9.07 10.47
C SER A 194 -11.87 -8.98 8.96
N GLY A 195 -11.22 -7.98 8.33
CA GLY A 195 -11.33 -7.70 6.91
C GLY A 195 -12.72 -7.23 6.45
N GLU A 196 -13.62 -6.90 7.39
CA GLU A 196 -15.00 -6.48 7.08
C GLU A 196 -15.04 -5.29 6.13
N ASP A 197 -14.24 -4.26 6.43
CA ASP A 197 -14.19 -3.05 5.60
C ASP A 197 -13.71 -3.37 4.17
N ALA A 198 -12.67 -4.20 4.03
CA ALA A 198 -12.14 -4.57 2.72
C ALA A 198 -13.14 -5.38 1.90
N LYS A 199 -13.80 -6.37 2.52
CA LYS A 199 -14.84 -7.20 1.88
C LYS A 199 -16.02 -6.36 1.44
N SER A 200 -16.64 -5.63 2.36
CA SER A 200 -17.82 -4.81 2.08
C SER A 200 -17.54 -3.77 1.02
N PHE A 201 -16.33 -3.25 0.97
CA PHE A 201 -15.97 -2.21 0.03
C PHE A 201 -15.82 -2.71 -1.40
N ILE A 202 -15.18 -3.88 -1.57
CA ILE A 202 -15.04 -4.53 -2.88
C ILE A 202 -16.41 -4.97 -3.41
N GLU A 203 -17.31 -5.43 -2.53
CA GLU A 203 -18.63 -5.92 -2.88
C GLU A 203 -19.61 -4.81 -3.33
N MET A 204 -19.57 -3.65 -2.70
CA MET A 204 -20.65 -2.66 -2.80
C MET A 204 -20.45 -1.58 -3.88
N ASN A 205 -19.31 -1.53 -4.62
CA ASN A 205 -19.00 -0.25 -5.23
C ASN A 205 -18.66 -0.27 -6.73
N ASN A 206 -19.67 0.06 -7.57
CA ASN A 206 -19.47 0.36 -9.00
C ASN A 206 -18.58 1.59 -9.26
N ASN A 207 -18.30 2.40 -8.25
CA ASN A 207 -17.44 3.58 -8.32
C ASN A 207 -15.99 3.34 -7.89
N TYR A 208 -15.61 2.09 -7.60
CA TYR A 208 -14.26 1.75 -7.21
C TYR A 208 -13.33 1.64 -8.43
N PRO A 209 -12.02 1.94 -8.30
CA PRO A 209 -11.02 1.68 -9.33
C PRO A 209 -10.93 0.18 -9.67
N ASN A 210 -10.33 -0.16 -10.79
CA ASN A 210 -9.96 -1.54 -11.03
C ASN A 210 -8.95 -2.00 -9.98
N ILE A 211 -9.10 -3.24 -9.50
CA ILE A 211 -8.18 -3.84 -8.54
C ILE A 211 -7.38 -4.94 -9.23
N LEU A 212 -6.06 -4.82 -9.17
CA LEU A 212 -5.13 -5.82 -9.64
C LEU A 212 -4.41 -6.40 -8.43
N ILE A 213 -4.57 -7.68 -8.17
CA ILE A 213 -3.94 -8.38 -7.04
C ILE A 213 -2.90 -9.34 -7.60
N PHE A 214 -1.66 -9.18 -7.18
CA PHE A 214 -0.56 -10.09 -7.48
C PHE A 214 -0.16 -10.82 -6.21
N HIS A 215 -0.15 -12.15 -6.23
CA HIS A 215 0.18 -12.97 -5.06
C HIS A 215 1.04 -14.16 -5.45
N GLY A 216 2.12 -14.38 -4.70
CA GLY A 216 2.99 -15.52 -4.87
C GLY A 216 2.31 -16.80 -4.40
N LYS A 217 2.35 -17.87 -5.20
CA LYS A 217 1.80 -19.19 -4.79
C LYS A 217 2.58 -19.82 -3.65
N SER A 218 3.85 -19.47 -3.51
CA SER A 218 4.74 -19.94 -2.46
C SER A 218 4.93 -18.93 -1.32
N ASP A 219 3.98 -18.01 -1.15
CA ASP A 219 4.01 -17.02 -0.07
C ASP A 219 3.78 -17.70 1.29
N GLU A 220 4.84 -17.75 2.09
CA GLU A 220 4.83 -18.36 3.42
C GLU A 220 4.38 -17.40 4.53
N LYS A 221 4.34 -16.09 4.26
CA LYS A 221 3.91 -15.08 5.23
C LYS A 221 2.42 -14.81 5.17
N ILE A 222 1.86 -14.72 3.96
CA ILE A 222 0.44 -14.50 3.72
C ILE A 222 -0.04 -15.50 2.67
N ASN A 223 -0.91 -16.41 3.07
CA ASN A 223 -1.43 -17.41 2.15
C ASN A 223 -2.21 -16.75 1.00
N CYS A 224 -1.91 -17.16 -0.24
CA CYS A 224 -2.55 -16.61 -1.44
C CYS A 224 -4.07 -16.92 -1.52
N THR A 225 -4.61 -17.80 -0.66
CA THR A 225 -6.06 -18.06 -0.57
C THR A 225 -6.84 -16.82 -0.18
N SER A 226 -6.25 -15.90 0.59
CA SER A 226 -6.85 -14.60 0.90
C SER A 226 -7.14 -13.77 -0.34
N SER A 227 -6.29 -13.86 -1.35
CA SER A 227 -6.47 -13.18 -2.65
C SER A 227 -7.40 -13.95 -3.59
N THR A 228 -7.36 -15.30 -3.58
CA THR A 228 -8.23 -16.13 -4.44
C THR A 228 -9.70 -16.05 -4.04
N PHE A 229 -10.00 -15.67 -2.81
CA PHE A 229 -11.37 -15.36 -2.38
C PHE A 229 -11.99 -14.31 -3.32
N PHE A 230 -11.27 -13.26 -3.66
CA PHE A 230 -11.76 -12.21 -4.56
C PHE A 230 -11.82 -12.63 -6.03
N GLN A 231 -11.22 -13.75 -6.40
CA GLN A 231 -11.34 -14.31 -7.75
C GLN A 231 -12.62 -15.17 -7.91
N LYS A 232 -13.03 -15.87 -6.83
CA LYS A 232 -14.20 -16.76 -6.85
C LYS A 232 -15.52 -15.98 -6.82
N GLU A 233 -15.56 -14.90 -6.09
CA GLU A 233 -16.71 -14.00 -6.07
C GLU A 233 -16.68 -13.15 -7.34
N LYS A 234 -17.84 -12.94 -7.97
CA LYS A 234 -17.97 -12.21 -9.25
C LYS A 234 -17.67 -10.70 -9.13
N PHE A 235 -16.48 -10.35 -8.63
CA PHE A 235 -16.05 -8.96 -8.59
C PHE A 235 -15.55 -8.54 -9.97
N SER A 236 -16.42 -7.97 -10.77
CA SER A 236 -16.17 -7.63 -12.18
C SER A 236 -14.96 -6.73 -12.43
N ARG A 237 -14.44 -6.09 -11.38
CA ARG A 237 -13.31 -5.15 -11.46
C ARG A 237 -12.05 -5.65 -10.75
N THR A 238 -12.06 -6.86 -10.20
CA THR A 238 -10.90 -7.43 -9.53
C THR A 238 -10.29 -8.52 -10.39
N LYS A 239 -9.00 -8.39 -10.69
CA LYS A 239 -8.20 -9.41 -11.35
C LYS A 239 -7.14 -9.91 -10.39
N VAL A 240 -7.05 -11.22 -10.21
CA VAL A 240 -6.04 -11.85 -9.34
C VAL A 240 -5.05 -12.63 -10.19
N PHE A 241 -3.78 -12.33 -10.02
CA PHE A 241 -2.65 -12.96 -10.70
C PHE A 241 -1.86 -13.77 -9.67
N LEU A 242 -1.92 -15.10 -9.76
CA LEU A 242 -1.13 -16.01 -8.93
C LEU A 242 0.18 -16.33 -9.64
N VAL A 243 1.30 -15.88 -9.05
CA VAL A 243 2.64 -16.06 -9.63
C VAL A 243 3.27 -17.33 -9.05
N GLY A 244 3.64 -18.27 -9.93
CA GLY A 244 4.27 -19.54 -9.55
C GLY A 244 5.69 -19.33 -9.02
N ASN A 245 6.11 -20.18 -8.05
CA ASN A 245 7.46 -20.22 -7.49
C ASN A 245 7.97 -18.89 -6.91
N VAL A 246 7.06 -18.03 -6.46
CA VAL A 246 7.36 -16.74 -5.87
C VAL A 246 6.76 -16.67 -4.46
N GLY A 247 7.53 -16.16 -3.52
CA GLY A 247 7.16 -15.95 -2.13
C GLY A 247 6.52 -14.58 -1.88
N HIS A 248 6.71 -14.08 -0.66
CA HIS A 248 6.10 -12.83 -0.20
C HIS A 248 6.64 -11.57 -0.87
N ASP A 249 7.95 -11.53 -1.17
CA ASP A 249 8.63 -10.32 -1.67
C ASP A 249 8.40 -10.10 -3.20
N LEU A 250 7.18 -10.37 -3.63
CA LEU A 250 6.76 -10.33 -5.03
C LEU A 250 6.92 -8.95 -5.67
N GLU A 251 6.73 -7.87 -4.91
CA GLU A 251 6.83 -6.51 -5.43
C GLU A 251 8.22 -6.15 -5.95
N LYS A 252 9.28 -6.82 -5.45
CA LYS A 252 10.65 -6.62 -5.91
C LYS A 252 10.90 -7.20 -7.30
N LEU A 253 10.14 -8.22 -7.68
CA LEU A 253 10.27 -8.92 -8.96
C LEU A 253 9.45 -8.26 -10.07
N PHE A 254 8.60 -7.29 -9.74
CA PHE A 254 7.71 -6.69 -10.71
C PHE A 254 8.42 -5.63 -11.55
N ASP A 255 8.46 -5.88 -12.86
CA ASP A 255 8.82 -4.87 -13.85
C ASP A 255 7.63 -3.92 -14.07
N ILE A 256 7.89 -2.61 -13.93
CA ILE A 256 6.88 -1.57 -14.16
C ILE A 256 6.33 -1.60 -15.57
N ASN A 257 7.13 -2.02 -16.55
CA ASN A 257 6.69 -2.16 -17.94
C ASN A 257 5.65 -3.28 -18.10
N GLN A 258 5.73 -4.34 -17.30
CA GLN A 258 4.71 -5.39 -17.27
C GLN A 258 3.42 -4.88 -16.65
N ILE A 259 3.51 -4.13 -15.55
CA ILE A 259 2.35 -3.48 -14.93
C ILE A 259 1.70 -2.52 -15.94
N ASN A 260 2.48 -1.66 -16.59
CA ASN A 260 1.98 -0.69 -17.56
C ASN A 260 1.24 -1.32 -18.75
N LYS A 261 1.54 -2.58 -19.09
CA LYS A 261 0.79 -3.33 -20.12
C LYS A 261 -0.55 -3.88 -19.63
N LEU A 262 -0.73 -4.01 -18.31
CA LEU A 262 -1.94 -4.55 -17.69
C LEU A 262 -2.94 -3.47 -17.29
N ILE A 263 -2.51 -2.21 -17.21
CA ILE A 263 -3.26 -1.02 -16.75
C ILE A 263 -3.62 -0.10 -17.92
#